data_7b40a5a96f74b088a0255e283b724cde
#
_entry.id   7b40a5a96f74b088a0255e283b724cde
#
_cell.length_a   1.000
_cell.length_b   1.000
_cell.length_c   1.000
_cell.angle_alpha   90.00
_cell.angle_beta   90.00
_cell.angle_gamma   90.00
#
_symmetry.space_group_name_H-M   'P 1'
#
loop_
_entity.id
_entity.type
_entity.pdbx_description
1 polymer ?
#
loop_
_entity_poly.entity_id
_entity_poly.type
_entity_poly.pdbx_seq_one_letter_code
_entity_poly.pdbx_strand_id
1 'polypeptide(L)'
;MTIADGANVPAGIYNNAVDSQDLAKNPLQITYANGNTYIGACFLSGSMIRTTNGEVAVEDVHIGDEVIAFDWRNKTDIVRPVVWVGKAHVNVRHGLPDDEAGWPVRILKDAIDDGVPYKDMLITAEHCLFFKDRFVPARMLVNGVSIFYDKSITSYDYYHVETEQHSVITADGMLTESYLDTGNRSSFRQEGKVATLRGAVKSWEDDAGAPLGVERSFVEPLFRTLEWREDKVSAEQVHAAPELTSDPDLHLVTTTGATIRPMRQTAQHYSFMLPPDTKSVSIVSRASRPSDVIGPFVDDRRYMGVAVGEVRLFCAKQQFDITSHLTAEKPAGWHADMAWDGVAWTSGNAELPLGDHLTHGKMGILSMTVRAAGPYIVDNQKVTKTAKSA
;
A
#
# COMPACT_ATOMS: atom_id res chain seq x y z
N MET A 1 -12.69 -4.73 -1.48
CA MET A 1 -11.44 -5.33 -1.82
C MET A 1 -10.54 -5.02 -0.66
N THR A 2 -10.23 -5.99 0.06
CA THR A 2 -9.36 -5.89 1.21
C THR A 2 -7.95 -5.68 0.69
N ILE A 3 -7.03 -5.29 1.51
CA ILE A 3 -5.60 -5.50 1.28
C ILE A 3 -5.31 -6.97 0.88
N ALA A 4 -6.28 -7.84 0.99
CA ALA A 4 -6.36 -9.07 0.24
C ALA A 4 -5.96 -8.87 -1.22
N ASP A 5 -6.09 -7.68 -1.67
CA ASP A 5 -5.36 -7.18 -2.78
C ASP A 5 -3.89 -6.89 -2.50
N GLY A 6 -3.34 -7.45 -1.45
CA GLY A 6 -1.94 -7.83 -1.46
C GLY A 6 -1.59 -8.59 -2.74
N ALA A 7 -2.53 -9.36 -3.27
CA ALA A 7 -2.52 -9.82 -4.66
C ALA A 7 -2.34 -8.68 -5.66
N ASN A 8 -2.63 -7.48 -5.26
CA ASN A 8 -2.57 -6.27 -6.06
C ASN A 8 -1.26 -5.51 -5.92
N VAL A 9 -0.36 -5.96 -5.08
CA VAL A 9 0.98 -5.40 -5.02
C VAL A 9 1.79 -5.98 -6.18
N PRO A 10 2.39 -5.15 -7.05
CA PRO A 10 3.17 -5.66 -8.17
C PRO A 10 4.27 -6.60 -7.68
N ALA A 11 4.34 -7.79 -8.26
CA ALA A 11 5.36 -8.79 -7.94
C ALA A 11 6.80 -8.23 -8.02
N GLY A 12 7.02 -7.18 -8.79
CA GLY A 12 8.32 -6.50 -8.90
C GLY A 12 8.74 -5.71 -7.67
N ILE A 13 7.81 -5.27 -6.83
CA ILE A 13 8.11 -4.55 -5.58
C ILE A 13 8.29 -5.53 -4.42
N TYR A 14 7.64 -6.69 -4.50
CA TYR A 14 7.62 -7.71 -3.48
C TYR A 14 8.16 -9.05 -4.00
N ASN A 15 9.16 -9.03 -4.89
CA ASN A 15 9.75 -10.23 -5.51
C ASN A 15 10.24 -11.29 -4.53
N ASN A 16 10.15 -11.02 -3.26
CA ASN A 16 10.43 -11.93 -2.17
C ASN A 16 9.35 -11.81 -1.09
N ALA A 17 8.19 -11.24 -1.41
CA ALA A 17 7.06 -11.23 -0.51
C ALA A 17 6.47 -12.64 -0.37
N VAL A 18 5.78 -12.86 0.71
CA VAL A 18 4.91 -14.01 0.92
C VAL A 18 4.03 -14.19 -0.32
N ASP A 19 3.77 -15.43 -0.69
CA ASP A 19 2.86 -15.79 -1.77
C ASP A 19 1.60 -14.90 -1.72
N SER A 20 1.14 -14.46 -2.87
CA SER A 20 -0.06 -13.65 -3.01
C SER A 20 -1.29 -14.23 -2.31
N GLN A 21 -1.34 -15.56 -2.16
CA GLN A 21 -2.37 -16.24 -1.38
C GLN A 21 -2.23 -16.02 0.13
N ASP A 22 -1.00 -15.89 0.63
CA ASP A 22 -0.76 -15.59 2.04
C ASP A 22 -1.05 -14.12 2.37
N LEU A 23 -0.78 -13.21 1.44
CA LEU A 23 -1.17 -11.81 1.56
C LEU A 23 -2.70 -11.63 1.50
N ALA A 24 -3.40 -12.45 0.72
CA ALA A 24 -4.86 -12.48 0.70
C ALA A 24 -5.46 -12.94 2.03
N LYS A 25 -4.78 -13.85 2.73
CA LYS A 25 -5.18 -14.33 4.07
C LYS A 25 -4.78 -13.38 5.20
N ASN A 26 -3.73 -12.57 4.99
CA ASN A 26 -3.12 -11.70 5.99
C ASN A 26 -2.88 -10.30 5.42
N PRO A 27 -3.93 -9.54 5.18
CA PRO A 27 -3.86 -8.29 4.42
C PRO A 27 -3.01 -7.18 5.08
N LEU A 28 -2.72 -7.26 6.37
CA LEU A 28 -1.91 -6.26 7.08
C LEU A 28 -0.42 -6.63 7.20
N GLN A 29 0.02 -7.70 6.53
CA GLN A 29 1.42 -8.08 6.51
C GLN A 29 2.12 -7.59 5.25
N ILE A 30 3.08 -6.69 5.43
CA ILE A 30 4.08 -6.41 4.40
C ILE A 30 5.32 -7.21 4.75
N THR A 31 5.52 -8.33 4.07
CA THR A 31 6.67 -9.22 4.26
C THR A 31 7.68 -8.97 3.16
N TYR A 32 8.89 -8.56 3.53
CA TYR A 32 10.02 -8.49 2.62
C TYR A 32 10.95 -9.67 2.90
N ALA A 33 11.23 -10.51 1.92
CA ALA A 33 12.20 -11.58 2.05
C ALA A 33 13.64 -11.04 2.01
N ASN A 34 14.57 -11.77 2.64
CA ASN A 34 15.99 -11.45 2.77
C ASN A 34 16.37 -10.36 3.78
N GLY A 35 16.05 -10.61 5.06
CA GLY A 35 16.65 -9.88 6.19
C GLY A 35 15.96 -8.57 6.53
N ASN A 36 14.67 -8.45 6.27
CA ASN A 36 14.00 -7.18 6.33
C ASN A 36 12.72 -7.13 7.11
N THR A 37 12.52 -6.02 7.65
CA THR A 37 11.57 -5.46 8.57
C THR A 37 10.14 -5.86 8.25
N TYR A 38 9.53 -6.58 9.15
CA TYR A 38 8.09 -6.74 9.22
C TYR A 38 7.53 -5.48 9.89
N ILE A 39 6.82 -4.66 9.16
CA ILE A 39 6.10 -3.53 9.75
C ILE A 39 4.70 -4.04 10.08
N GLY A 40 4.56 -4.67 11.24
CA GLY A 40 3.26 -5.06 11.78
C GLY A 40 2.55 -3.89 12.46
N ALA A 41 1.33 -4.13 12.92
CA ALA A 41 0.53 -3.21 13.71
C ALA A 41 1.11 -3.03 15.12
N CYS A 42 1.82 -1.91 15.39
CA CYS A 42 2.60 -1.73 16.62
C CYS A 42 2.50 -0.34 17.22
N PHE A 43 2.65 -0.29 18.53
CA PHE A 43 2.84 0.95 19.29
C PHE A 43 4.33 1.31 19.38
N LEU A 44 4.65 2.59 19.46
CA LEU A 44 5.97 3.05 19.85
C LEU A 44 6.07 3.24 21.37
N SER A 45 7.31 3.29 21.88
CA SER A 45 7.57 3.57 23.31
C SER A 45 6.84 4.82 23.78
N GLY A 46 6.30 4.77 24.97
CA GLY A 46 5.55 5.85 25.60
C GLY A 46 4.07 5.92 25.20
N SER A 47 3.55 5.03 24.36
CA SER A 47 2.11 4.88 24.16
C SER A 47 1.47 4.36 25.46
N MET A 48 0.45 5.04 25.97
CA MET A 48 -0.18 4.73 27.26
C MET A 48 -1.37 3.82 27.07
N ILE A 49 -1.25 2.58 27.49
CA ILE A 49 -2.30 1.55 27.38
C ILE A 49 -3.20 1.62 28.62
N ARG A 50 -4.51 1.64 28.40
CA ARG A 50 -5.51 1.65 29.49
C ARG A 50 -5.65 0.26 30.10
N THR A 51 -5.30 0.14 31.39
CA THR A 51 -5.39 -1.09 32.18
C THR A 51 -6.35 -0.95 33.35
N THR A 52 -6.64 -2.05 34.06
CA THR A 52 -7.44 -2.02 35.28
C THR A 52 -6.77 -1.24 36.42
N ASN A 53 -5.45 -1.03 36.34
CA ASN A 53 -4.65 -0.29 37.32
C ASN A 53 -4.33 1.17 36.88
N GLY A 54 -5.04 1.66 35.86
CA GLY A 54 -4.75 2.97 35.23
C GLY A 54 -4.00 2.83 33.90
N GLU A 55 -3.39 3.90 33.44
CA GLU A 55 -2.62 3.89 32.19
C GLU A 55 -1.18 3.44 32.46
N VAL A 56 -0.68 2.53 31.61
CA VAL A 56 0.67 1.96 31.68
C VAL A 56 1.35 2.18 30.34
N ALA A 57 2.60 2.62 30.34
CA ALA A 57 3.38 2.73 29.11
C ALA A 57 3.53 1.35 28.45
N VAL A 58 3.43 1.28 27.13
CA VAL A 58 3.41 0.00 26.39
C VAL A 58 4.66 -0.85 26.66
N GLU A 59 5.81 -0.21 26.89
CA GLU A 59 7.07 -0.87 27.26
C GLU A 59 7.05 -1.52 28.65
N ASP A 60 6.13 -1.10 29.51
CA ASP A 60 5.96 -1.60 30.88
C ASP A 60 4.77 -2.58 31.01
N VAL A 61 4.05 -2.86 29.91
CA VAL A 61 2.98 -3.86 29.89
C VAL A 61 3.58 -5.26 29.87
N HIS A 62 3.06 -6.14 30.75
CA HIS A 62 3.57 -7.51 30.89
C HIS A 62 2.44 -8.55 30.65
N ILE A 63 2.88 -9.77 30.35
CA ILE A 63 1.97 -10.93 30.29
C ILE A 63 1.30 -11.11 31.65
N GLY A 64 -0.02 -11.20 31.64
CA GLY A 64 -0.86 -11.32 32.85
C GLY A 64 -1.46 -10.00 33.32
N ASP A 65 -1.03 -8.86 32.78
CA ASP A 65 -1.71 -7.59 33.02
C ASP A 65 -3.12 -7.63 32.41
N GLU A 66 -4.01 -6.85 32.98
CA GLU A 66 -5.39 -6.74 32.53
C GLU A 66 -5.61 -5.40 31.84
N VAL A 67 -5.87 -5.44 30.53
CA VAL A 67 -6.23 -4.24 29.76
C VAL A 67 -7.74 -4.07 29.70
N ILE A 68 -8.17 -2.81 29.65
CA ILE A 68 -9.58 -2.48 29.42
C ILE A 68 -9.79 -2.42 27.91
N ALA A 69 -10.57 -3.38 27.41
CA ALA A 69 -11.00 -3.45 26.01
C ALA A 69 -12.44 -2.93 25.88
N PHE A 70 -12.77 -2.44 24.71
CA PHE A 70 -14.10 -1.94 24.37
C PHE A 70 -14.88 -2.99 23.57
N ASP A 71 -15.95 -3.53 24.16
CA ASP A 71 -16.92 -4.33 23.42
C ASP A 71 -17.83 -3.39 22.63
N TRP A 72 -17.48 -3.17 21.37
CA TRP A 72 -18.17 -2.25 20.48
C TRP A 72 -19.60 -2.70 20.13
N ARG A 73 -19.90 -4.01 20.23
CA ARG A 73 -21.25 -4.57 19.98
C ARG A 73 -22.20 -4.23 21.10
N ASN A 74 -21.74 -4.37 22.34
CA ASN A 74 -22.51 -4.10 23.56
C ASN A 74 -22.27 -2.68 24.10
N LYS A 75 -21.29 -1.93 23.54
CA LYS A 75 -20.89 -0.58 23.95
C LYS A 75 -20.51 -0.50 25.44
N THR A 76 -19.74 -1.48 25.89
CA THR A 76 -19.30 -1.60 27.29
C THR A 76 -17.80 -1.89 27.35
N ASP A 77 -17.17 -1.43 28.41
CA ASP A 77 -15.81 -1.83 28.74
C ASP A 77 -15.81 -3.26 29.29
N ILE A 78 -14.82 -4.05 28.87
CA ILE A 78 -14.55 -5.41 29.30
C ILE A 78 -13.09 -5.56 29.67
N VAL A 79 -12.77 -6.43 30.60
CA VAL A 79 -11.38 -6.73 30.96
C VAL A 79 -10.85 -7.87 30.09
N ARG A 80 -9.63 -7.73 29.59
CA ARG A 80 -8.94 -8.74 28.81
C ARG A 80 -7.51 -8.95 29.34
N PRO A 81 -7.12 -10.21 29.61
CA PRO A 81 -5.76 -10.49 30.01
C PRO A 81 -4.79 -10.34 28.81
N VAL A 82 -3.63 -9.79 29.08
CA VAL A 82 -2.51 -9.77 28.14
C VAL A 82 -1.87 -11.16 28.13
N VAL A 83 -1.88 -11.80 26.98
CA VAL A 83 -1.35 -13.17 26.81
C VAL A 83 0.02 -13.19 26.17
N TRP A 84 0.41 -12.11 25.49
CA TRP A 84 1.74 -11.96 24.91
C TRP A 84 2.11 -10.49 24.70
N VAL A 85 3.38 -10.20 24.88
CA VAL A 85 4.00 -8.90 24.57
C VAL A 85 5.23 -9.15 23.73
N GLY A 86 5.32 -8.48 22.59
CA GLY A 86 6.45 -8.55 21.69
C GLY A 86 7.12 -7.20 21.52
N LYS A 87 8.45 -7.22 21.41
CA LYS A 87 9.28 -6.05 21.12
C LYS A 87 10.14 -6.31 19.90
N ALA A 88 10.26 -5.33 19.04
CA ALA A 88 11.25 -5.35 17.96
C ALA A 88 11.79 -3.94 17.70
N HIS A 89 12.80 -3.86 16.84
CA HIS A 89 13.47 -2.62 16.48
C HIS A 89 13.47 -2.43 14.97
N VAL A 90 13.25 -1.20 14.52
CA VAL A 90 13.29 -0.85 13.11
C VAL A 90 14.26 0.30 12.84
N ASN A 91 14.95 0.17 11.70
CA ASN A 91 15.67 1.27 11.07
C ASN A 91 14.93 1.62 9.78
N VAL A 92 14.59 2.89 9.61
CA VAL A 92 13.88 3.39 8.43
C VAL A 92 14.73 3.20 7.17
N ARG A 93 14.09 2.77 6.09
CA ARG A 93 14.73 2.55 4.79
C ARG A 93 14.45 3.72 3.87
N HIS A 94 15.39 4.64 3.82
CA HIS A 94 15.30 5.79 2.91
C HIS A 94 15.23 5.35 1.44
N GLY A 95 14.42 6.03 0.65
CA GLY A 95 14.29 5.79 -0.79
C GLY A 95 13.14 4.85 -1.18
N LEU A 96 12.42 4.27 -0.21
CA LEU A 96 11.13 3.62 -0.43
C LEU A 96 9.97 4.61 -0.26
N PRO A 97 8.77 4.30 -0.79
CA PRO A 97 7.55 5.03 -0.46
C PRO A 97 7.36 5.15 1.06
N ASP A 98 6.74 6.23 1.53
CA ASP A 98 6.65 6.55 2.95
C ASP A 98 6.00 5.43 3.78
N ASP A 99 4.95 4.82 3.28
CA ASP A 99 4.25 3.69 3.91
C ASP A 99 5.04 2.36 3.89
N GLU A 100 6.10 2.28 3.08
CA GLU A 100 6.97 1.11 2.96
C GLU A 100 8.34 1.33 3.60
N ALA A 101 8.72 2.59 3.81
CA ALA A 101 10.02 2.97 4.37
C ALA A 101 10.17 2.60 5.84
N GLY A 102 9.07 2.46 6.56
CA GLY A 102 9.05 2.19 7.99
C GLY A 102 9.04 3.45 8.86
N TRP A 103 8.68 4.61 8.31
CA TRP A 103 8.44 5.79 9.12
C TRP A 103 7.27 5.55 10.06
N PRO A 104 7.36 5.96 11.35
CA PRO A 104 6.20 5.93 12.21
C PRO A 104 5.18 6.98 11.79
N VAL A 105 3.92 6.71 12.04
CA VAL A 105 2.84 7.69 11.87
C VAL A 105 2.66 8.42 13.21
N ARG A 106 2.77 9.75 13.16
CA ARG A 106 2.42 10.63 14.25
C ARG A 106 0.98 11.11 14.07
N ILE A 107 0.20 10.95 15.11
CA ILE A 107 -1.16 11.49 15.24
C ILE A 107 -1.08 12.55 16.32
N LEU A 108 -1.28 13.80 15.95
CA LEU A 108 -1.19 14.90 16.90
C LEU A 108 -2.33 14.86 17.92
N LYS A 109 -2.09 15.41 19.09
CA LYS A 109 -3.13 15.62 20.10
C LYS A 109 -4.35 16.29 19.45
N ASP A 110 -5.55 15.83 19.83
CA ASP A 110 -6.84 16.33 19.33
C ASP A 110 -7.12 16.11 17.84
N ALA A 111 -6.25 15.39 17.11
CA ALA A 111 -6.39 15.17 15.67
C ALA A 111 -7.64 14.37 15.28
N ILE A 112 -8.10 13.47 16.16
CA ILE A 112 -9.25 12.60 15.88
C ILE A 112 -10.54 13.19 16.45
N ASP A 113 -10.52 13.59 17.71
CA ASP A 113 -11.61 14.26 18.39
C ASP A 113 -11.06 15.14 19.55
N ASP A 114 -11.89 15.94 20.19
CA ASP A 114 -11.46 16.76 21.32
C ASP A 114 -10.98 15.84 22.47
N GLY A 115 -9.69 15.95 22.84
CA GLY A 115 -9.02 15.06 23.77
C GLY A 115 -8.61 13.69 23.20
N VAL A 116 -8.70 13.46 21.88
CA VAL A 116 -8.36 12.18 21.24
C VAL A 116 -7.41 12.38 20.04
N PRO A 117 -6.20 11.82 20.10
CA PRO A 117 -5.53 11.37 21.32
C PRO A 117 -5.27 12.55 22.27
N TYR A 118 -5.12 12.31 23.57
CA TYR A 118 -4.90 13.40 24.54
C TYR A 118 -3.47 13.95 24.56
N LYS A 119 -2.56 13.27 23.89
CA LYS A 119 -1.19 13.68 23.55
C LYS A 119 -0.83 13.14 22.16
N ASP A 120 0.28 13.57 21.58
CA ASP A 120 0.77 13.00 20.32
C ASP A 120 0.98 11.49 20.47
N MET A 121 0.36 10.73 19.59
CA MET A 121 0.45 9.28 19.52
C MET A 121 1.38 8.86 18.38
N LEU A 122 2.23 7.87 18.61
CA LEU A 122 3.14 7.30 17.62
C LEU A 122 2.86 5.82 17.43
N ILE A 123 2.56 5.43 16.21
CA ILE A 123 2.27 4.04 15.82
C ILE A 123 2.92 3.72 14.48
N THR A 124 2.96 2.44 14.13
CA THR A 124 3.39 2.04 12.78
C THR A 124 2.27 2.28 11.76
N ALA A 125 2.62 2.38 10.49
CA ALA A 125 1.70 2.73 9.40
C ALA A 125 0.52 1.74 9.24
N GLU A 126 0.76 0.46 9.49
CA GLU A 126 -0.26 -0.59 9.38
C GLU A 126 -1.08 -0.78 10.67
N HIS A 127 -0.72 -0.12 11.78
CA HIS A 127 -1.50 -0.20 13.01
C HIS A 127 -2.88 0.40 12.82
N CYS A 128 -3.92 -0.35 13.23
CA CYS A 128 -5.29 0.06 13.00
C CYS A 128 -5.88 0.86 14.17
N LEU A 129 -6.51 1.96 13.83
CA LEU A 129 -7.38 2.72 14.70
C LEU A 129 -8.81 2.24 14.53
N PHE A 130 -9.61 2.30 15.61
CA PHE A 130 -10.99 1.85 15.57
C PHE A 130 -11.96 3.01 15.38
N PHE A 131 -12.76 2.94 14.33
CA PHE A 131 -13.79 3.92 13.99
C PHE A 131 -15.12 3.23 13.74
N LYS A 132 -16.16 3.71 14.42
CA LYS A 132 -17.52 3.18 14.34
C LYS A 132 -17.55 1.70 14.74
N ASP A 133 -17.37 0.80 13.78
CA ASP A 133 -17.43 -0.65 13.99
C ASP A 133 -16.29 -1.39 13.24
N ARG A 134 -15.24 -0.67 12.80
CA ARG A 134 -14.16 -1.20 11.95
C ARG A 134 -12.80 -0.72 12.36
N PHE A 135 -11.81 -1.53 12.06
CA PHE A 135 -10.39 -1.18 12.14
C PHE A 135 -9.91 -0.56 10.83
N VAL A 136 -9.24 0.60 10.91
CA VAL A 136 -8.70 1.33 9.76
C VAL A 136 -7.19 1.51 9.95
N PRO A 137 -6.35 1.06 9.01
CA PRO A 137 -4.89 1.26 9.08
C PRO A 137 -4.54 2.76 9.11
N ALA A 138 -3.64 3.15 10.00
CA ALA A 138 -3.25 4.55 10.19
C ALA A 138 -2.75 5.22 8.91
N ARG A 139 -2.04 4.46 8.04
CA ARG A 139 -1.58 4.97 6.73
C ARG A 139 -2.69 5.50 5.84
N MET A 140 -3.91 4.96 5.97
CA MET A 140 -5.05 5.40 5.16
C MET A 140 -5.66 6.71 5.65
N LEU A 141 -5.19 7.22 6.78
CA LEU A 141 -5.65 8.46 7.41
C LEU A 141 -4.58 9.57 7.39
N VAL A 142 -3.40 9.30 6.84
CA VAL A 142 -2.30 10.27 6.76
C VAL A 142 -2.71 11.44 5.87
N ASN A 143 -2.91 12.62 6.47
CA ASN A 143 -3.31 13.85 5.79
C ASN A 143 -2.14 14.85 5.60
N GLY A 144 -0.97 14.56 6.18
CA GLY A 144 0.23 15.39 6.07
C GLY A 144 0.26 16.58 7.01
N VAL A 145 -0.76 16.80 7.84
CA VAL A 145 -0.87 17.92 8.79
C VAL A 145 -1.02 17.42 10.22
N SER A 146 -2.18 16.84 10.56
CA SER A 146 -2.45 16.32 11.91
C SER A 146 -2.13 14.83 12.07
N ILE A 147 -2.06 14.11 10.97
CA ILE A 147 -1.66 12.69 10.89
C ILE A 147 -0.62 12.58 9.77
N PHE A 148 0.63 12.25 10.11
CA PHE A 148 1.71 12.26 9.13
C PHE A 148 2.83 11.26 9.46
N TYR A 149 3.63 10.89 8.45
CA TYR A 149 4.86 10.13 8.62
C TYR A 149 5.93 11.00 9.28
N ASP A 150 6.34 10.65 10.50
CA ASP A 150 7.34 11.42 11.22
C ASP A 150 8.76 11.10 10.74
N LYS A 151 9.24 11.91 9.81
CA LYS A 151 10.56 11.75 9.20
C LYS A 151 11.73 12.19 10.08
N SER A 152 11.46 12.69 11.27
CA SER A 152 12.49 13.00 12.27
C SER A 152 12.97 11.74 13.02
N ILE A 153 12.17 10.65 13.01
CA ILE A 153 12.45 9.40 13.72
C ILE A 153 12.94 8.36 12.70
N THR A 154 14.24 8.13 12.66
CA THR A 154 14.86 7.21 11.69
C THR A 154 15.11 5.81 12.23
N SER A 155 14.90 5.61 13.53
CA SER A 155 15.13 4.34 14.24
C SER A 155 14.33 4.35 15.54
N TYR A 156 13.62 3.27 15.84
CA TYR A 156 12.79 3.17 17.04
C TYR A 156 12.48 1.73 17.42
N ASP A 157 12.16 1.55 18.72
CA ASP A 157 11.59 0.32 19.23
C ASP A 157 10.07 0.37 19.11
N TYR A 158 9.45 -0.77 18.81
CA TYR A 158 8.02 -0.90 18.72
C TYR A 158 7.52 -2.17 19.42
N TYR A 159 6.26 -2.12 19.86
CA TYR A 159 5.68 -3.09 20.78
C TYR A 159 4.34 -3.60 20.28
N HIS A 160 4.08 -4.88 20.54
CA HIS A 160 2.78 -5.51 20.39
C HIS A 160 2.23 -5.92 21.73
N VAL A 161 0.93 -5.72 21.92
CA VAL A 161 0.18 -6.21 23.07
C VAL A 161 -0.92 -7.12 22.56
N GLU A 162 -0.80 -8.42 22.81
CA GLU A 162 -1.82 -9.41 22.45
C GLU A 162 -2.70 -9.73 23.64
N THR A 163 -4.00 -9.66 23.45
CA THR A 163 -5.01 -10.12 24.39
C THR A 163 -5.47 -11.52 24.02
N GLU A 164 -6.12 -12.23 24.96
CA GLU A 164 -6.63 -13.58 24.73
C GLU A 164 -7.47 -13.67 23.44
N GLN A 165 -8.30 -12.68 23.20
CA GLN A 165 -9.05 -12.49 21.96
C GLN A 165 -8.63 -11.14 21.36
N HIS A 166 -8.50 -11.06 20.05
CA HIS A 166 -8.24 -9.79 19.37
C HIS A 166 -9.31 -8.76 19.77
N SER A 167 -8.89 -7.61 20.24
CA SER A 167 -9.78 -6.68 20.95
C SER A 167 -9.55 -5.24 20.49
N VAL A 168 -10.56 -4.42 20.69
CA VAL A 168 -10.42 -2.96 20.65
C VAL A 168 -9.93 -2.52 22.03
N ILE A 169 -8.72 -1.98 22.11
CA ILE A 169 -8.11 -1.45 23.34
C ILE A 169 -7.97 0.06 23.25
N THR A 170 -7.57 0.72 24.32
CA THR A 170 -7.35 2.17 24.32
C THR A 170 -5.87 2.47 24.53
N ALA A 171 -5.30 3.28 23.64
CA ALA A 171 -3.96 3.81 23.76
C ALA A 171 -4.00 5.34 23.58
N ASP A 172 -3.39 6.10 24.50
CA ASP A 172 -3.38 7.57 24.51
C ASP A 172 -4.78 8.20 24.37
N GLY A 173 -5.83 7.52 24.86
CA GLY A 173 -7.23 7.92 24.73
C GLY A 173 -7.88 7.52 23.40
N MET A 174 -7.16 6.96 22.44
CA MET A 174 -7.66 6.49 21.15
C MET A 174 -8.02 5.01 21.20
N LEU A 175 -9.17 4.64 20.64
CA LEU A 175 -9.54 3.25 20.43
C LEU A 175 -8.73 2.66 19.27
N THR A 176 -8.09 1.52 19.50
CA THR A 176 -7.15 0.90 18.57
C THR A 176 -7.17 -0.62 18.72
N GLU A 177 -6.47 -1.33 17.86
CA GLU A 177 -6.38 -2.78 17.91
C GLU A 177 -5.38 -3.27 18.97
N SER A 178 -5.65 -4.43 19.58
CA SER A 178 -4.61 -5.29 20.15
C SER A 178 -3.93 -6.06 19.03
N TYR A 179 -2.84 -6.77 19.34
CA TYR A 179 -2.15 -7.55 18.32
C TYR A 179 -2.95 -8.80 17.89
N LEU A 180 -3.04 -9.04 16.59
CA LEU A 180 -3.55 -10.26 15.97
C LEU A 180 -2.38 -11.06 15.36
N ASP A 181 -2.08 -12.25 15.90
CA ASP A 181 -0.98 -13.11 15.39
C ASP A 181 -1.35 -13.76 14.06
N THR A 182 -1.07 -13.10 12.98
CA THR A 182 -1.26 -13.61 11.61
C THR A 182 -0.02 -14.37 11.08
N GLY A 183 0.88 -14.80 11.97
CA GLY A 183 2.05 -15.62 11.64
C GLY A 183 3.40 -14.93 11.75
N ASN A 184 3.44 -13.65 12.09
CA ASN A 184 4.68 -12.86 12.18
C ASN A 184 5.30 -12.77 13.59
N ARG A 185 4.69 -13.40 14.58
CA ARG A 185 5.17 -13.41 16.00
C ARG A 185 6.65 -13.79 16.14
N SER A 186 7.15 -14.68 15.26
CA SER A 186 8.56 -15.11 15.30
C SER A 186 9.58 -14.00 14.99
N SER A 187 9.12 -12.88 14.43
CA SER A 187 9.96 -11.71 14.12
C SER A 187 10.20 -10.81 15.34
N PHE A 188 9.52 -11.11 16.45
CA PHE A 188 9.57 -10.31 17.67
C PHE A 188 10.31 -11.04 18.78
N ARG A 189 11.06 -10.26 19.58
CA ARG A 189 11.58 -10.73 20.85
C ARG A 189 10.43 -10.71 21.86
N GLN A 190 10.09 -11.85 22.43
CA GLN A 190 9.15 -11.90 23.53
C GLN A 190 9.73 -11.24 24.76
N GLU A 191 9.01 -10.30 25.35
CA GLU A 191 9.32 -9.74 26.67
C GLU A 191 8.70 -10.61 27.76
N GLY A 192 9.45 -10.90 28.81
CA GLY A 192 9.03 -11.70 29.97
C GLY A 192 9.66 -13.08 30.08
N LYS A 193 9.49 -13.71 31.26
CA LYS A 193 10.13 -15.01 31.62
C LYS A 193 9.30 -16.23 31.22
N VAL A 194 8.07 -16.04 30.75
CA VAL A 194 7.15 -17.14 30.40
C VAL A 194 7.20 -17.36 28.92
N ALA A 195 7.72 -18.53 28.50
CA ALA A 195 7.63 -18.94 27.12
C ALA A 195 6.19 -19.34 26.79
N THR A 196 5.50 -18.55 25.99
CA THR A 196 4.18 -18.92 25.48
C THR A 196 4.35 -19.84 24.29
N LEU A 197 3.70 -21.01 24.33
CA LEU A 197 3.63 -21.90 23.17
C LEU A 197 2.92 -21.15 22.02
N ARG A 198 3.45 -21.32 20.81
CA ARG A 198 2.82 -20.76 19.61
C ARG A 198 1.39 -21.25 19.51
N GLY A 199 0.43 -20.33 19.50
CA GLY A 199 -0.96 -20.61 19.12
C GLY A 199 -1.06 -20.92 17.62
N ALA A 200 -2.25 -21.30 17.18
CA ALA A 200 -2.54 -21.36 15.74
C ALA A 200 -2.45 -19.94 15.15
N VAL A 201 -1.98 -19.85 13.90
CA VAL A 201 -1.99 -18.59 13.13
C VAL A 201 -3.45 -18.14 12.99
N LYS A 202 -3.72 -16.90 13.35
CA LYS A 202 -5.06 -16.28 13.31
C LYS A 202 -5.31 -15.60 11.96
N SER A 203 -6.57 -15.36 11.64
CA SER A 203 -7.00 -14.64 10.44
C SER A 203 -7.85 -13.43 10.78
N TRP A 204 -7.85 -12.44 9.88
CA TRP A 204 -8.74 -11.29 10.00
C TRP A 204 -10.21 -11.66 9.80
N GLU A 205 -10.49 -12.71 9.04
CA GLU A 205 -11.86 -13.15 8.73
C GLU A 205 -12.51 -13.81 9.94
N ASP A 206 -11.75 -14.66 10.67
CA ASP A 206 -12.32 -15.52 11.72
C ASP A 206 -12.02 -15.00 13.13
N ASP A 207 -10.88 -14.36 13.37
CA ASP A 207 -10.35 -14.07 14.71
C ASP A 207 -10.34 -12.58 15.06
N ALA A 208 -10.63 -11.69 14.12
CA ALA A 208 -10.60 -10.27 14.38
C ALA A 208 -11.71 -9.80 15.32
N GLY A 209 -11.36 -8.96 16.29
CA GLY A 209 -12.29 -8.35 17.23
C GLY A 209 -13.32 -7.42 16.57
N ALA A 210 -12.98 -6.86 15.42
CA ALA A 210 -13.86 -6.09 14.54
C ALA A 210 -13.41 -6.23 13.09
N PRO A 211 -14.29 -5.99 12.09
CA PRO A 211 -13.93 -6.06 10.68
C PRO A 211 -12.89 -5.02 10.29
N LEU A 212 -12.07 -5.34 9.30
CA LEU A 212 -11.19 -4.37 8.65
C LEU A 212 -12.02 -3.46 7.74
N GLY A 213 -11.79 -2.16 7.81
CA GLY A 213 -12.47 -1.13 7.01
C GLY A 213 -11.47 -0.43 6.11
N VAL A 214 -11.24 -0.97 4.91
CA VAL A 214 -10.31 -0.42 3.91
C VAL A 214 -11.01 0.03 2.63
N GLU A 215 -12.32 -0.17 2.54
CA GLU A 215 -13.09 0.28 1.39
C GLU A 215 -13.12 1.80 1.33
N ARG A 216 -12.82 2.34 0.15
CA ARG A 216 -12.80 3.78 -0.10
C ARG A 216 -14.09 4.47 0.38
N SER A 217 -15.26 3.85 0.15
CA SER A 217 -16.56 4.38 0.56
C SER A 217 -16.71 4.55 2.08
N PHE A 218 -15.94 3.80 2.88
CA PHE A 218 -15.88 3.92 4.34
C PHE A 218 -14.77 4.89 4.78
N VAL A 219 -13.57 4.76 4.21
CA VAL A 219 -12.38 5.49 4.68
C VAL A 219 -12.36 6.93 4.18
N GLU A 220 -12.74 7.21 2.93
CA GLU A 220 -12.67 8.57 2.38
C GLU A 220 -13.53 9.58 3.16
N PRO A 221 -14.80 9.31 3.52
CA PRO A 221 -15.57 10.23 4.36
C PRO A 221 -14.94 10.47 5.74
N LEU A 222 -14.34 9.43 6.33
CA LEU A 222 -13.60 9.55 7.58
C LEU A 222 -12.38 10.45 7.42
N PHE A 223 -11.54 10.17 6.41
CA PHE A 223 -10.37 10.96 6.07
C PHE A 223 -10.74 12.45 5.87
N ARG A 224 -11.80 12.74 5.12
CA ARG A 224 -12.26 14.11 4.89
C ARG A 224 -12.73 14.81 6.17
N THR A 225 -13.31 14.04 7.11
CA THR A 225 -13.69 14.60 8.42
C THR A 225 -12.45 14.96 9.24
N LEU A 226 -11.41 14.13 9.21
CA LEU A 226 -10.14 14.40 9.91
C LEU A 226 -9.38 15.56 9.25
N GLU A 227 -9.36 15.63 7.94
CA GLU A 227 -8.79 16.76 7.17
C GLU A 227 -9.48 18.08 7.57
N TRP A 228 -10.80 18.09 7.76
CA TRP A 228 -11.55 19.28 8.18
C TRP A 228 -11.25 19.72 9.64
N ARG A 229 -10.70 18.82 10.45
CA ARG A 229 -10.27 19.14 11.82
C ARG A 229 -8.87 19.77 11.89
N GLU A 230 -8.12 19.83 10.80
CA GLU A 230 -6.76 20.38 10.78
C GLU A 230 -6.68 21.81 11.32
N ASP A 231 -7.70 22.63 11.05
CA ASP A 231 -7.80 24.00 11.57
C ASP A 231 -7.82 24.09 13.11
N LYS A 232 -8.19 23.00 13.80
CA LYS A 232 -8.22 22.92 15.27
C LYS A 232 -6.88 22.51 15.85
N VAL A 233 -6.02 21.91 15.04
CA VAL A 233 -4.70 21.44 15.43
C VAL A 233 -3.67 22.43 14.92
N SER A 234 -2.95 23.11 15.84
CA SER A 234 -1.89 24.06 15.46
C SER A 234 -0.70 23.28 14.87
N ALA A 235 -0.75 22.95 13.60
CA ALA A 235 0.31 22.24 12.90
C ALA A 235 0.69 23.00 11.61
N GLU A 236 1.98 23.02 11.32
CA GLU A 236 2.48 23.45 10.02
C GLU A 236 2.33 22.29 9.02
N GLN A 237 1.95 22.58 7.78
CA GLN A 237 1.85 21.59 6.73
C GLN A 237 3.21 20.94 6.49
N VAL A 238 3.30 19.62 6.68
CA VAL A 238 4.59 18.90 6.66
C VAL A 238 5.09 18.66 5.23
N HIS A 239 4.18 18.59 4.25
CA HIS A 239 4.55 18.33 2.85
C HIS A 239 3.65 19.07 1.86
N ALA A 240 4.27 19.66 0.83
CA ALA A 240 3.54 20.15 -0.33
C ALA A 240 2.96 18.98 -1.13
N ALA A 241 1.74 19.13 -1.64
CA ALA A 241 1.13 18.13 -2.53
C ALA A 241 2.02 17.93 -3.78
N PRO A 242 2.20 16.69 -4.24
CA PRO A 242 2.99 16.41 -5.43
C PRO A 242 2.35 17.02 -6.67
N GLU A 243 3.18 17.49 -7.60
CA GLU A 243 2.70 17.94 -8.91
C GLU A 243 2.23 16.73 -9.72
N LEU A 244 1.01 16.80 -10.26
CA LEU A 244 0.38 15.73 -11.01
C LEU A 244 0.25 16.07 -12.49
N THR A 245 0.33 15.03 -13.34
CA THR A 245 0.07 15.11 -14.78
C THR A 245 -0.86 13.98 -15.23
N SER A 246 -1.65 14.23 -16.26
CA SER A 246 -2.44 13.19 -16.96
C SER A 246 -1.70 12.61 -18.17
N ASP A 247 -0.53 13.16 -18.54
CA ASP A 247 0.26 12.65 -19.66
C ASP A 247 0.97 11.35 -19.28
N PRO A 248 0.64 10.21 -19.92
CA PRO A 248 1.31 8.93 -19.66
C PRO A 248 2.74 8.86 -20.21
N ASP A 249 3.19 9.78 -21.04
CA ASP A 249 4.45 9.68 -21.79
C ASP A 249 4.59 8.32 -22.49
N LEU A 250 3.47 7.82 -23.07
CA LEU A 250 3.38 6.47 -23.62
C LEU A 250 4.27 6.31 -24.86
N HIS A 251 5.14 5.32 -24.82
CA HIS A 251 6.01 4.94 -25.93
C HIS A 251 6.31 3.44 -25.91
N LEU A 252 6.83 2.92 -27.00
CA LEU A 252 7.30 1.54 -27.08
C LEU A 252 8.82 1.50 -27.05
N VAL A 253 9.35 0.41 -26.50
CA VAL A 253 10.77 0.10 -26.54
C VAL A 253 10.93 -1.28 -27.16
N THR A 254 11.75 -1.39 -28.20
CA THR A 254 12.05 -2.68 -28.85
C THR A 254 13.03 -3.50 -28.01
N THR A 255 13.17 -4.78 -28.32
CA THR A 255 14.18 -5.67 -27.70
C THR A 255 15.62 -5.21 -27.92
N THR A 256 15.86 -4.37 -28.95
CA THR A 256 17.17 -3.74 -29.21
C THR A 256 17.38 -2.42 -28.47
N GLY A 257 16.39 -1.97 -27.68
CA GLY A 257 16.45 -0.72 -26.92
C GLY A 257 15.99 0.53 -27.68
N ALA A 258 15.53 0.41 -28.94
CA ALA A 258 15.05 1.55 -29.70
C ALA A 258 13.70 2.03 -29.19
N THR A 259 13.57 3.34 -28.92
CA THR A 259 12.33 3.99 -28.48
C THR A 259 11.48 4.39 -29.68
N ILE A 260 10.21 4.00 -29.68
CA ILE A 260 9.23 4.32 -30.72
C ILE A 260 8.13 5.18 -30.11
N ARG A 261 8.05 6.44 -30.53
CA ARG A 261 6.99 7.37 -30.13
C ARG A 261 5.74 7.15 -30.99
N PRO A 262 4.53 7.48 -30.48
CA PRO A 262 3.32 7.38 -31.28
C PRO A 262 3.39 8.27 -32.51
N MET A 263 3.13 7.70 -33.68
CA MET A 263 3.00 8.47 -34.92
C MET A 263 1.65 9.19 -35.00
N ARG A 264 0.64 8.66 -34.30
CA ARG A 264 -0.69 9.24 -34.19
C ARG A 264 -1.24 8.96 -32.80
N GLN A 265 -1.81 9.98 -32.19
CA GLN A 265 -2.48 9.91 -30.91
C GLN A 265 -3.82 10.65 -30.98
N THR A 266 -4.85 10.03 -30.48
CA THR A 266 -6.15 10.64 -30.16
C THR A 266 -6.46 10.36 -28.70
N ALA A 267 -7.60 10.81 -28.19
CA ALA A 267 -7.92 10.68 -26.75
C ALA A 267 -7.68 9.28 -26.16
N GLN A 268 -7.97 8.23 -26.92
CA GLN A 268 -7.83 6.84 -26.44
C GLN A 268 -7.03 5.94 -27.37
N HIS A 269 -6.69 6.38 -28.59
CA HIS A 269 -6.03 5.53 -29.58
C HIS A 269 -4.61 6.01 -29.86
N TYR A 270 -3.67 5.08 -29.79
CA TYR A 270 -2.26 5.28 -30.07
C TYR A 270 -1.84 4.37 -31.22
N SER A 271 -1.11 4.91 -32.19
CA SER A 271 -0.58 4.13 -33.31
C SER A 271 0.93 4.33 -33.41
N PHE A 272 1.66 3.24 -33.61
CA PHE A 272 3.11 3.19 -33.65
C PHE A 272 3.58 2.52 -34.92
N MET A 273 4.60 3.07 -35.57
CA MET A 273 5.27 2.44 -36.71
C MET A 273 6.35 1.51 -36.19
N LEU A 274 6.19 0.21 -36.40
CA LEU A 274 7.17 -0.80 -35.98
C LEU A 274 8.16 -1.14 -37.08
N PRO A 275 9.47 -1.20 -36.76
CA PRO A 275 10.48 -1.64 -37.72
C PRO A 275 10.30 -3.12 -38.05
N PRO A 276 10.93 -3.56 -39.18
CA PRO A 276 10.97 -4.98 -39.54
C PRO A 276 11.56 -5.84 -38.40
N ASP A 277 11.21 -7.11 -38.43
CA ASP A 277 11.75 -8.15 -37.53
C ASP A 277 11.53 -7.91 -36.06
N THR A 278 10.58 -7.02 -35.69
CA THR A 278 10.15 -6.77 -34.32
C THR A 278 9.22 -7.90 -33.84
N LYS A 279 9.68 -8.73 -32.90
CA LYS A 279 8.92 -9.87 -32.34
C LYS A 279 8.22 -9.55 -31.03
N SER A 280 8.72 -8.57 -30.29
CA SER A 280 8.16 -8.11 -29.03
C SER A 280 8.52 -6.64 -28.81
N VAL A 281 7.68 -5.92 -28.07
CA VAL A 281 7.95 -4.57 -27.60
C VAL A 281 7.59 -4.45 -26.14
N SER A 282 8.21 -3.51 -25.44
CA SER A 282 7.75 -3.08 -24.12
C SER A 282 6.89 -1.83 -24.28
N ILE A 283 5.70 -1.85 -23.68
CA ILE A 283 4.84 -0.68 -23.50
C ILE A 283 5.36 0.07 -22.30
N VAL A 284 5.91 1.26 -22.49
CA VAL A 284 6.51 2.07 -21.44
C VAL A 284 5.66 3.32 -21.22
N SER A 285 5.34 3.61 -19.98
CA SER A 285 4.58 4.79 -19.57
C SER A 285 5.03 5.30 -18.21
N ARG A 286 4.57 6.49 -17.82
CA ARG A 286 4.57 6.86 -16.41
C ARG A 286 3.73 5.86 -15.63
N ALA A 287 4.06 5.71 -14.35
CA ALA A 287 3.26 4.92 -13.43
C ALA A 287 3.24 5.59 -12.06
N SER A 288 2.12 5.53 -11.38
CA SER A 288 1.97 6.02 -10.00
C SER A 288 1.03 5.11 -9.22
N ARG A 289 1.15 5.16 -7.90
CA ARG A 289 0.30 4.40 -6.99
C ARG A 289 -1.00 5.18 -6.76
N PRO A 290 -2.18 4.57 -6.88
CA PRO A 290 -3.46 5.22 -6.58
C PRO A 290 -3.50 5.84 -5.18
N SER A 291 -2.91 5.18 -4.17
CA SER A 291 -2.77 5.71 -2.82
C SER A 291 -2.02 7.06 -2.74
N ASP A 292 -1.09 7.31 -3.66
CA ASP A 292 -0.25 8.52 -3.65
C ASP A 292 -0.84 9.66 -4.47
N VAL A 293 -1.65 9.34 -5.50
CA VAL A 293 -2.16 10.35 -6.45
C VAL A 293 -3.65 10.66 -6.28
N ILE A 294 -4.43 9.75 -5.70
CA ILE A 294 -5.85 9.97 -5.39
C ILE A 294 -6.00 10.33 -3.92
N GLY A 295 -5.32 9.61 -3.05
CA GLY A 295 -5.29 9.82 -1.62
C GLY A 295 -5.09 8.51 -0.84
N PRO A 296 -4.61 8.60 0.41
CA PRO A 296 -4.25 7.44 1.23
C PRO A 296 -5.46 6.55 1.56
N PHE A 297 -6.68 7.08 1.43
CA PHE A 297 -7.94 6.36 1.60
C PHE A 297 -8.26 5.40 0.44
N VAL A 298 -7.41 5.33 -0.59
CA VAL A 298 -7.46 4.32 -1.66
C VAL A 298 -6.43 3.23 -1.35
N ASP A 299 -6.91 2.04 -1.02
CA ASP A 299 -6.04 0.92 -0.66
C ASP A 299 -5.53 0.18 -1.91
N ASP A 300 -4.91 0.92 -2.82
CA ASP A 300 -4.20 0.37 -3.98
C ASP A 300 -2.82 1.02 -4.09
N ARG A 301 -1.81 0.23 -3.75
CA ARG A 301 -0.39 0.63 -3.71
C ARG A 301 0.42 0.11 -4.90
N ARG A 302 -0.26 -0.46 -5.91
CA ARG A 302 0.39 -0.90 -7.14
C ARG A 302 0.82 0.30 -7.97
N TYR A 303 1.93 0.17 -8.68
CA TYR A 303 2.27 1.12 -9.73
C TYR A 303 1.38 0.87 -10.95
N MET A 304 0.47 1.79 -11.23
CA MET A 304 -0.46 1.73 -12.35
C MET A 304 0.05 2.61 -13.49
N GLY A 305 0.35 1.97 -14.63
CA GLY A 305 0.75 2.64 -15.85
C GLY A 305 -0.46 3.06 -16.68
N VAL A 306 -0.72 2.36 -17.78
CA VAL A 306 -1.89 2.57 -18.65
C VAL A 306 -2.76 1.32 -18.69
N ALA A 307 -4.07 1.53 -18.76
CA ALA A 307 -5.04 0.46 -18.97
C ALA A 307 -5.23 0.22 -20.48
N VAL A 308 -4.74 -0.90 -20.97
CA VAL A 308 -4.73 -1.24 -22.39
C VAL A 308 -5.89 -2.19 -22.69
N GLY A 309 -6.70 -1.80 -23.66
CA GLY A 309 -7.77 -2.62 -24.20
C GLY A 309 -7.34 -3.34 -25.46
N GLU A 310 -8.02 -3.05 -26.56
CA GLU A 310 -7.76 -3.68 -27.86
C GLU A 310 -6.39 -3.29 -28.42
N VAL A 311 -5.62 -4.29 -28.88
CA VAL A 311 -4.36 -4.11 -29.57
C VAL A 311 -4.39 -4.83 -30.92
N ARG A 312 -4.08 -4.11 -31.99
CA ARG A 312 -4.07 -4.62 -33.35
C ARG A 312 -2.75 -4.32 -34.05
N LEU A 313 -2.22 -5.31 -34.72
CA LEU A 313 -1.05 -5.19 -35.58
C LEU A 313 -1.46 -5.25 -37.05
N PHE A 314 -1.17 -4.22 -37.82
CA PHE A 314 -1.41 -4.15 -39.25
C PHE A 314 -0.09 -4.36 -40.00
N CYS A 315 -0.01 -5.37 -40.84
CA CYS A 315 1.18 -5.67 -41.66
C CYS A 315 0.76 -6.28 -42.98
N ALA A 316 1.35 -5.81 -44.10
CA ALA A 316 1.17 -6.38 -45.44
C ALA A 316 -0.33 -6.59 -45.82
N LYS A 317 -1.17 -5.60 -45.52
CA LYS A 317 -2.64 -5.61 -45.73
C LYS A 317 -3.42 -6.65 -44.87
N GLN A 318 -2.80 -7.22 -43.87
CA GLN A 318 -3.42 -8.11 -42.88
C GLN A 318 -3.50 -7.42 -41.54
N GLN A 319 -4.49 -7.81 -40.75
CA GLN A 319 -4.69 -7.38 -39.37
C GLN A 319 -4.56 -8.59 -38.45
N PHE A 320 -3.87 -8.42 -37.36
CA PHE A 320 -3.70 -9.41 -36.30
C PHE A 320 -4.12 -8.80 -34.98
N ASP A 321 -4.99 -9.49 -34.25
CA ASP A 321 -5.36 -9.10 -32.88
C ASP A 321 -4.31 -9.65 -31.91
N ILE A 322 -3.73 -8.78 -31.10
CA ILE A 322 -2.73 -9.13 -30.09
C ILE A 322 -3.44 -9.18 -28.73
N THR A 323 -3.58 -10.36 -28.18
CA THR A 323 -4.40 -10.61 -26.98
C THR A 323 -3.62 -11.19 -25.79
N SER A 324 -2.30 -11.31 -25.90
CA SER A 324 -1.46 -11.91 -24.84
C SER A 324 -1.61 -11.22 -23.47
N HIS A 325 -1.90 -9.92 -23.44
CA HIS A 325 -2.16 -9.16 -22.22
C HIS A 325 -3.52 -9.46 -21.56
N LEU A 326 -4.42 -10.16 -22.25
CA LEU A 326 -5.77 -10.53 -21.76
C LEU A 326 -5.86 -12.00 -21.33
N THR A 327 -4.79 -12.77 -21.49
CA THR A 327 -4.76 -14.19 -21.08
C THR A 327 -4.59 -14.34 -19.57
N ALA A 328 -4.88 -15.54 -19.04
CA ALA A 328 -4.69 -15.84 -17.62
C ALA A 328 -3.21 -15.70 -17.21
N GLU A 329 -2.29 -16.23 -18.04
CA GLU A 329 -0.87 -16.01 -17.89
C GLU A 329 -0.44 -14.81 -18.75
N LYS A 330 -0.24 -13.67 -18.10
CA LYS A 330 0.16 -12.43 -18.78
C LYS A 330 1.68 -12.34 -18.92
N PRO A 331 2.18 -11.67 -19.97
CA PRO A 331 3.60 -11.31 -20.05
C PRO A 331 4.04 -10.44 -18.87
N ALA A 332 5.36 -10.26 -18.72
CA ALA A 332 5.91 -9.42 -17.65
C ALA A 332 5.39 -7.98 -17.68
N GLY A 333 5.16 -7.40 -16.52
CA GLY A 333 4.74 -6.01 -16.37
C GLY A 333 3.24 -5.74 -16.52
N TRP A 334 2.42 -6.77 -16.64
CA TRP A 334 0.96 -6.67 -16.62
C TRP A 334 0.42 -7.10 -15.26
N HIS A 335 -0.60 -6.39 -14.75
CA HIS A 335 -1.30 -6.81 -13.54
C HIS A 335 -2.19 -8.03 -13.84
N ALA A 336 -2.22 -8.99 -12.91
CA ALA A 336 -2.93 -10.25 -13.08
C ALA A 336 -4.44 -10.08 -13.16
N ASP A 337 -4.98 -9.18 -12.33
CA ASP A 337 -6.41 -8.88 -12.28
C ASP A 337 -6.87 -8.05 -13.47
N MET A 338 -8.07 -8.33 -13.94
CA MET A 338 -8.74 -7.55 -14.98
C MET A 338 -9.63 -6.51 -14.31
N ALA A 339 -9.32 -5.23 -14.48
CA ALA A 339 -10.15 -4.15 -13.95
C ALA A 339 -11.51 -4.06 -14.66
N TRP A 340 -11.51 -4.35 -15.97
CA TRP A 340 -12.70 -4.41 -16.83
C TRP A 340 -12.55 -5.54 -17.83
N ASP A 341 -13.67 -6.04 -18.34
CA ASP A 341 -13.64 -7.03 -19.41
C ASP A 341 -12.89 -6.51 -20.64
N GLY A 342 -11.94 -7.29 -21.12
CA GLY A 342 -11.08 -6.94 -22.26
C GLY A 342 -10.06 -5.82 -22.02
N VAL A 343 -9.70 -5.51 -20.76
CA VAL A 343 -8.73 -4.46 -20.42
C VAL A 343 -7.76 -4.98 -19.35
N ALA A 344 -6.47 -4.70 -19.53
CA ALA A 344 -5.45 -5.01 -18.53
C ALA A 344 -4.57 -3.78 -18.24
N TRP A 345 -4.19 -3.61 -16.98
CA TRP A 345 -3.29 -2.56 -16.55
C TRP A 345 -1.82 -2.96 -16.69
N THR A 346 -1.00 -2.02 -17.13
CA THR A 346 0.46 -2.14 -17.09
C THR A 346 1.00 -1.59 -15.76
N SER A 347 2.18 -2.05 -15.36
CA SER A 347 2.95 -1.49 -14.23
C SER A 347 3.84 -0.29 -14.62
N GLY A 348 3.68 0.24 -15.84
CA GLY A 348 4.53 1.29 -16.41
C GLY A 348 5.62 0.77 -17.35
N ASN A 349 5.89 -0.53 -17.34
CA ASN A 349 6.78 -1.21 -18.31
C ASN A 349 6.26 -2.64 -18.49
N ALA A 350 5.58 -2.91 -19.61
CA ALA A 350 4.90 -4.18 -19.84
C ALA A 350 5.29 -4.78 -21.20
N GLU A 351 5.68 -6.03 -21.19
CA GLU A 351 6.04 -6.76 -22.41
C GLU A 351 4.80 -7.09 -23.24
N LEU A 352 4.89 -6.88 -24.56
CA LEU A 352 3.86 -7.24 -25.53
C LEU A 352 4.49 -8.06 -26.66
N PRO A 353 4.40 -9.39 -26.60
CA PRO A 353 4.81 -10.27 -27.70
C PRO A 353 3.92 -10.05 -28.93
N LEU A 354 4.56 -9.90 -30.09
CA LEU A 354 3.89 -9.65 -31.38
C LEU A 354 3.93 -10.89 -32.29
N GLY A 355 4.70 -11.91 -31.94
CA GLY A 355 4.93 -13.06 -32.80
C GLY A 355 5.82 -12.75 -34.00
N ASP A 356 5.72 -13.59 -35.04
CA ASP A 356 6.58 -13.51 -36.25
C ASP A 356 5.93 -12.75 -37.41
N HIS A 357 4.97 -11.87 -37.16
CA HIS A 357 4.19 -11.18 -38.21
C HIS A 357 5.02 -10.16 -39.00
N LEU A 358 6.07 -9.59 -38.40
CA LEU A 358 6.93 -8.57 -38.99
C LEU A 358 8.25 -9.14 -39.58
N THR A 359 8.32 -10.46 -39.75
CA THR A 359 9.52 -11.10 -40.36
C THR A 359 9.69 -10.79 -41.82
N HIS A 360 10.90 -11.04 -42.35
CA HIS A 360 11.25 -10.83 -43.74
C HIS A 360 11.18 -9.36 -44.23
N GLY A 361 11.64 -8.42 -43.39
CA GLY A 361 11.71 -7.02 -43.75
C GLY A 361 10.37 -6.27 -43.77
N LYS A 362 9.30 -6.85 -43.22
CA LYS A 362 7.98 -6.22 -43.18
C LYS A 362 7.91 -5.22 -42.05
N MET A 363 7.45 -4.01 -42.32
CA MET A 363 7.08 -3.01 -41.35
C MET A 363 5.59 -3.19 -40.95
N GLY A 364 5.24 -2.77 -39.76
CA GLY A 364 3.85 -2.83 -39.27
C GLY A 364 3.43 -1.57 -38.55
N ILE A 365 2.11 -1.42 -38.40
CA ILE A 365 1.50 -0.41 -37.55
C ILE A 365 0.83 -1.13 -36.38
N LEU A 366 1.32 -0.86 -35.16
CA LEU A 366 0.67 -1.29 -33.95
C LEU A 366 -0.32 -0.20 -33.51
N SER A 367 -1.58 -0.57 -33.38
CA SER A 367 -2.63 0.31 -32.85
C SER A 367 -3.13 -0.25 -31.54
N MET A 368 -3.25 0.59 -30.50
CA MET A 368 -3.78 0.20 -29.21
C MET A 368 -4.77 1.21 -28.67
N THR A 369 -5.75 0.72 -27.91
CA THR A 369 -6.70 1.54 -27.19
C THR A 369 -6.29 1.65 -25.74
N VAL A 370 -6.07 2.86 -25.23
CA VAL A 370 -5.81 3.15 -23.82
C VAL A 370 -7.13 3.62 -23.18
N ARG A 371 -7.68 2.80 -22.29
CA ARG A 371 -8.97 3.03 -21.65
C ARG A 371 -8.88 3.96 -20.44
N ALA A 372 -7.75 3.94 -19.74
CA ALA A 372 -7.46 4.85 -18.64
C ALA A 372 -5.96 5.08 -18.51
N ALA A 373 -5.59 6.27 -18.02
CA ALA A 373 -4.23 6.72 -17.79
C ALA A 373 -4.22 7.80 -16.71
N GLY A 374 -3.24 7.76 -15.79
CA GLY A 374 -3.03 8.75 -14.75
C GLY A 374 -4.15 8.86 -13.70
N PRO A 375 -4.06 9.89 -12.84
CA PRO A 375 -2.96 10.87 -12.78
C PRO A 375 -1.61 10.25 -12.37
N TYR A 376 -0.52 10.94 -12.68
CA TYR A 376 0.84 10.51 -12.35
C TYR A 376 1.58 11.62 -11.63
N ILE A 377 2.47 11.27 -10.70
CA ILE A 377 3.40 12.21 -10.07
C ILE A 377 4.44 12.64 -11.12
N VAL A 378 4.67 13.93 -11.23
CA VAL A 378 5.73 14.49 -12.09
C VAL A 378 7.06 14.30 -11.38
N ASP A 379 7.90 13.40 -11.89
CA ASP A 379 9.25 13.19 -11.38
C ASP A 379 10.21 14.26 -11.95
N ASN A 380 10.36 15.38 -11.25
CA ASN A 380 11.23 16.48 -11.64
C ASN A 380 12.73 16.13 -11.65
N GLN A 381 13.13 14.96 -11.12
CA GLN A 381 14.54 14.56 -11.09
C GLN A 381 15.09 14.09 -12.45
N LYS A 382 14.22 13.72 -13.42
CA LYS A 382 14.66 13.32 -14.76
C LYS A 382 15.00 14.49 -15.68
N VAL A 383 14.49 15.69 -15.41
CA VAL A 383 14.71 16.89 -16.26
C VAL A 383 16.13 17.44 -16.14
N THR A 384 16.81 17.24 -15.01
CA THR A 384 18.16 17.76 -14.78
C THR A 384 19.29 16.95 -15.42
N LYS A 385 19.04 15.72 -15.88
CA LYS A 385 20.09 14.89 -16.54
C LYS A 385 20.22 15.12 -18.05
N THR A 386 19.20 15.68 -18.71
CA THR A 386 19.22 15.95 -20.14
C THR A 386 19.80 17.34 -20.50
N ALA A 387 19.93 18.23 -19.53
CA ALA A 387 20.48 19.58 -19.76
C ALA A 387 22.01 19.70 -19.60
N LYS A 388 22.74 18.60 -19.33
CA LYS A 388 24.21 18.59 -19.15
C LYS A 388 25.00 17.90 -20.28
N SER A 389 24.36 17.60 -21.39
CA SER A 389 25.06 17.09 -22.60
C SER A 389 24.58 17.86 -23.84
N ALA A 390 24.90 19.13 -23.90
CA ALA A 390 24.94 19.94 -25.10
C ALA A 390 26.22 20.79 -25.09
#